data_1d9dd9c39a85e3a79bda3cd620eec95c
#
_entry.id   1d9dd9c39a85e3a79bda3cd620eec95c
#
_cell.length_a   1.000
_cell.length_b   1.000
_cell.length_c   1.000
_cell.angle_alpha   90.00
_cell.angle_beta   90.00
_cell.angle_gamma   90.00
#
_symmetry.space_group_name_H-M   'P 1'
#
loop_
_entity.id
_entity.type
_entity.pdbx_description
1 polymer ?
#
loop_
_entity_poly.entity_id
_entity_poly.type
_entity_poly.pdbx_seq_one_letter_code
_entity_poly.pdbx_strand_id
1 'polypeptide(L)'
;FADLQKRGLRKEAMVQLRPFADSLADQALAQRWAFVSWLCSEVLAERVVTQPLVPMPLRSAVVVPTLFEQRDADPGDPRATIWLVGRFTAEVYEAAGPGAPDPPGNLLREQLANSPDDVAVRQCLARHLLGILEDDAHHLSESRYLGDVDLNERRLIEIRELLPDSDDPLRTAAEREGQLLYAWQEFCASAETDFNSWCAHHNVEPPAGNAYYYEN
;
A
#
# COMPACT_ATOMS: atom_id res chain seq x y z
N PHE A 1 14.07 25.77 4.13
CA PHE A 1 12.87 25.05 3.72
C PHE A 1 11.85 24.94 4.87
N ALA A 2 12.19 24.27 5.98
CA ALA A 2 11.28 24.05 7.10
C ALA A 2 10.76 25.36 7.74
N ASP A 3 11.57 26.40 7.83
CA ASP A 3 11.15 27.69 8.35
C ASP A 3 10.13 28.37 7.44
N LEU A 4 10.32 28.33 6.13
CA LEU A 4 9.34 28.83 5.16
C LEU A 4 8.01 28.06 5.22
N GLN A 5 8.07 26.73 5.38
CA GLN A 5 6.86 25.92 5.55
C GLN A 5 6.09 26.31 6.82
N LYS A 6 6.78 26.46 7.96
CA LYS A 6 6.14 26.91 9.22
C LYS A 6 5.47 28.27 9.11
N ARG A 7 6.01 29.17 8.26
CA ARG A 7 5.44 30.47 7.96
C ARG A 7 4.33 30.46 6.90
N GLY A 8 3.96 29.27 6.38
CA GLY A 8 2.94 29.13 5.35
C GLY A 8 3.42 29.49 3.92
N LEU A 9 4.70 29.76 3.74
CA LEU A 9 5.30 30.16 2.46
C LEU A 9 5.71 28.93 1.64
N ARG A 10 4.72 28.08 1.32
CA ARG A 10 4.97 26.77 0.65
C ARG A 10 5.64 26.92 -0.72
N LYS A 11 5.22 27.90 -1.52
CA LYS A 11 5.76 28.13 -2.88
C LYS A 11 7.25 28.48 -2.82
N GLU A 12 7.61 29.41 -1.96
CA GLU A 12 8.99 29.83 -1.73
C GLU A 12 9.85 28.69 -1.18
N ALA A 13 9.30 27.89 -0.27
CA ALA A 13 9.96 26.71 0.25
C ALA A 13 10.27 25.71 -0.87
N MET A 14 9.36 25.44 -1.79
CA MET A 14 9.58 24.55 -2.93
C MET A 14 10.61 25.11 -3.92
N VAL A 15 10.61 26.43 -4.17
CA VAL A 15 11.63 27.08 -5.01
C VAL A 15 13.03 26.91 -4.43
N GLN A 16 13.19 27.02 -3.09
CA GLN A 16 14.49 26.80 -2.44
C GLN A 16 14.94 25.34 -2.45
N LEU A 17 13.97 24.40 -2.39
CA LEU A 17 14.30 22.96 -2.37
C LEU A 17 14.75 22.45 -3.74
N ARG A 18 14.24 23.02 -4.83
CA ARG A 18 14.50 22.53 -6.20
C ARG A 18 15.98 22.44 -6.55
N PRO A 19 16.83 23.50 -6.36
CA PRO A 19 18.25 23.41 -6.66
C PRO A 19 18.97 22.29 -5.87
N PHE A 20 18.55 22.04 -4.64
CA PHE A 20 19.08 20.93 -3.85
C PHE A 20 18.68 19.58 -4.45
N ALA A 21 17.40 19.42 -4.81
CA ALA A 21 16.91 18.18 -5.44
C ALA A 21 17.62 17.93 -6.77
N ASP A 22 17.77 18.96 -7.63
CA ASP A 22 18.45 18.86 -8.91
C ASP A 22 19.94 18.48 -8.71
N SER A 23 20.64 19.15 -7.79
CA SER A 23 22.04 18.81 -7.47
C SER A 23 22.21 17.39 -6.94
N LEU A 24 21.24 16.87 -6.19
CA LEU A 24 21.28 15.50 -5.68
C LEU A 24 20.92 14.50 -6.78
N ALA A 25 20.01 14.82 -7.67
CA ALA A 25 19.63 13.99 -8.81
C ALA A 25 20.82 13.74 -9.77
N ASP A 26 21.73 14.72 -9.89
CA ASP A 26 22.93 14.61 -10.72
C ASP A 26 24.07 13.75 -10.09
N GLN A 27 23.90 13.31 -8.84
CA GLN A 27 24.90 12.45 -8.18
C GLN A 27 24.83 11.00 -8.70
N ALA A 28 25.93 10.27 -8.51
CA ALA A 28 25.95 8.83 -8.81
C ALA A 28 24.91 8.07 -7.97
N LEU A 29 24.40 6.95 -8.51
CA LEU A 29 23.38 6.12 -7.84
C LEU A 29 23.72 5.81 -6.39
N ALA A 30 24.97 5.42 -6.10
CA ALA A 30 25.40 5.08 -4.74
C ALA A 30 25.22 6.24 -3.74
N GLN A 31 25.44 7.49 -4.17
CA GLN A 31 25.26 8.67 -3.32
C GLN A 31 23.77 8.99 -3.13
N ARG A 32 23.00 8.92 -4.19
CA ARG A 32 21.51 9.07 -4.12
C ARG A 32 20.92 7.99 -3.24
N TRP A 33 21.36 6.74 -3.39
CA TRP A 33 20.91 5.60 -2.59
C TRP A 33 21.23 5.78 -1.10
N ALA A 34 22.41 6.24 -0.76
CA ALA A 34 22.76 6.52 0.64
C ALA A 34 21.81 7.54 1.27
N PHE A 35 21.48 8.62 0.54
CA PHE A 35 20.51 9.62 0.99
C PHE A 35 19.10 9.05 1.10
N VAL A 36 18.62 8.35 0.07
CA VAL A 36 17.25 7.80 0.03
C VAL A 36 17.09 6.72 1.08
N SER A 37 18.08 5.86 1.25
CA SER A 37 18.08 4.82 2.28
C SER A 37 18.00 5.42 3.68
N TRP A 38 18.81 6.44 3.97
CA TRP A 38 18.70 7.19 5.24
C TRP A 38 17.32 7.84 5.41
N LEU A 39 16.81 8.51 4.38
CA LEU A 39 15.51 9.16 4.43
C LEU A 39 14.39 8.16 4.73
N CYS A 40 14.37 7.02 4.05
CA CYS A 40 13.32 6.02 4.21
C CYS A 40 13.44 5.27 5.55
N SER A 41 14.65 4.93 6.01
CA SER A 41 14.83 4.16 7.24
C SER A 41 14.79 5.01 8.51
N GLU A 42 15.28 6.25 8.50
CA GLU A 42 15.39 7.06 9.72
C GLU A 42 14.28 8.12 9.83
N VAL A 43 13.92 8.75 8.70
CA VAL A 43 12.99 9.89 8.73
C VAL A 43 11.54 9.44 8.54
N LEU A 44 11.32 8.43 7.68
CA LEU A 44 9.98 7.96 7.35
C LEU A 44 9.53 6.76 8.20
N ALA A 45 10.46 6.04 8.85
CA ALA A 45 10.14 4.81 9.60
C ALA A 45 9.23 5.07 10.81
N GLU A 46 9.45 6.16 11.54
CA GLU A 46 8.76 6.45 12.80
C GLU A 46 7.39 7.12 12.63
N ARG A 47 6.98 7.42 11.40
CA ARG A 47 5.78 8.24 11.18
C ARG A 47 4.67 7.44 10.50
N VAL A 48 3.68 7.06 11.30
CA VAL A 48 2.32 6.78 10.78
C VAL A 48 1.79 8.13 10.28
N VAL A 49 1.92 8.40 8.99
CA VAL A 49 1.62 9.72 8.45
C VAL A 49 0.63 9.66 7.32
N THR A 50 -0.43 10.39 7.54
CA THR A 50 -1.50 10.69 6.59
C THR A 50 -1.14 11.74 5.53
N GLN A 51 0.09 12.26 5.52
CA GLN A 51 0.52 13.31 4.57
C GLN A 51 1.84 12.96 3.89
N PRO A 52 2.05 13.36 2.63
CA PRO A 52 3.30 13.16 1.92
C PRO A 52 4.42 13.94 2.60
N LEU A 53 5.26 13.22 3.36
CA LEU A 53 6.39 13.80 4.11
C LEU A 53 7.51 14.27 3.20
N VAL A 54 7.61 13.66 2.02
CA VAL A 54 8.64 14.01 1.05
C VAL A 54 8.10 15.06 0.11
N PRO A 55 8.66 16.28 0.09
CA PRO A 55 8.24 17.33 -0.82
C PRO A 55 8.35 16.90 -2.28
N MET A 56 7.37 17.28 -3.11
CA MET A 56 7.29 16.87 -4.52
C MET A 56 8.59 17.03 -5.33
N PRO A 57 9.36 18.16 -5.26
CA PRO A 57 10.59 18.26 -6.02
C PRO A 57 11.61 17.19 -5.66
N LEU A 58 11.75 16.85 -4.37
CA LEU A 58 12.65 15.81 -3.91
C LEU A 58 12.11 14.41 -4.24
N ARG A 59 10.80 14.21 -4.08
CA ARG A 59 10.13 12.94 -4.37
C ARG A 59 10.28 12.56 -5.84
N SER A 60 9.94 13.48 -6.76
CA SER A 60 9.93 13.20 -8.20
C SER A 60 11.31 13.21 -8.84
N ALA A 61 12.24 14.09 -8.39
CA ALA A 61 13.56 14.20 -9.00
C ALA A 61 14.58 13.21 -8.43
N VAL A 62 14.41 12.79 -7.17
CA VAL A 62 15.45 12.01 -6.47
C VAL A 62 14.92 10.70 -5.93
N VAL A 63 13.91 10.75 -5.03
CA VAL A 63 13.58 9.57 -4.22
C VAL A 63 13.03 8.44 -5.08
N VAL A 64 11.96 8.69 -5.82
CA VAL A 64 11.30 7.66 -6.63
C VAL A 64 12.20 7.13 -7.76
N PRO A 65 12.87 7.99 -8.57
CA PRO A 65 13.81 7.50 -9.58
C PRO A 65 14.95 6.66 -8.98
N THR A 66 15.50 7.07 -7.83
CA THR A 66 16.56 6.31 -7.17
C THR A 66 16.08 4.95 -6.68
N LEU A 67 14.85 4.85 -6.16
CA LEU A 67 14.28 3.57 -5.73
C LEU A 67 14.11 2.61 -6.91
N PHE A 68 13.58 3.07 -8.03
CA PHE A 68 13.47 2.24 -9.24
C PHE A 68 14.83 1.80 -9.78
N GLU A 69 15.79 2.73 -9.89
CA GLU A 69 17.14 2.44 -10.39
C GLU A 69 17.89 1.47 -9.45
N GLN A 70 17.74 1.63 -8.12
CA GLN A 70 18.38 0.72 -7.15
C GLN A 70 17.77 -0.68 -7.21
N ARG A 71 16.46 -0.81 -7.34
CA ARG A 71 15.78 -2.09 -7.51
C ARG A 71 16.33 -2.85 -8.74
N ASP A 72 16.51 -2.12 -9.84
CA ASP A 72 17.01 -2.72 -11.08
C ASP A 72 18.51 -3.05 -11.02
N ALA A 73 19.29 -2.27 -10.27
CA ALA A 73 20.73 -2.46 -10.10
C ALA A 73 21.06 -3.57 -9.08
N ASP A 74 20.25 -3.76 -8.06
CA ASP A 74 20.43 -4.78 -7.02
C ASP A 74 19.10 -5.48 -6.68
N PRO A 75 18.63 -6.41 -7.52
CA PRO A 75 17.39 -7.14 -7.30
C PRO A 75 17.37 -8.01 -6.04
N GLY A 76 18.54 -8.26 -5.42
CA GLY A 76 18.66 -9.00 -4.16
C GLY A 76 18.33 -8.15 -2.93
N ASP A 77 18.38 -6.81 -3.04
CA ASP A 77 18.03 -5.92 -1.93
C ASP A 77 16.54 -5.55 -1.96
N PRO A 78 15.70 -6.04 -1.02
CA PRO A 78 14.27 -5.83 -1.05
C PRO A 78 13.84 -4.41 -0.65
N ARG A 79 14.73 -3.61 -0.05
CA ARG A 79 14.38 -2.32 0.56
C ARG A 79 13.75 -1.35 -0.42
N ALA A 80 14.31 -1.26 -1.63
CA ALA A 80 13.78 -0.36 -2.65
C ALA A 80 12.33 -0.72 -3.02
N THR A 81 12.05 -2.00 -3.24
CA THR A 81 10.71 -2.51 -3.57
C THR A 81 9.73 -2.27 -2.41
N ILE A 82 10.13 -2.58 -1.17
CA ILE A 82 9.29 -2.37 0.03
C ILE A 82 8.94 -0.89 0.19
N TRP A 83 9.90 0.02 -0.01
CA TRP A 83 9.63 1.46 0.12
C TRP A 83 8.78 2.01 -1.03
N LEU A 84 9.00 1.54 -2.27
CA LEU A 84 8.14 1.88 -3.41
C LEU A 84 6.67 1.52 -3.11
N VAL A 85 6.42 0.28 -2.72
CA VAL A 85 5.06 -0.18 -2.45
C VAL A 85 4.50 0.44 -1.17
N GLY A 86 5.28 0.50 -0.10
CA GLY A 86 4.79 0.99 1.20
C GLY A 86 4.63 2.50 1.33
N ARG A 87 5.26 3.31 0.44
CA ARG A 87 5.31 4.78 0.57
C ARG A 87 5.02 5.55 -0.70
N PHE A 88 5.24 4.93 -1.85
CA PHE A 88 5.17 5.58 -3.16
C PHE A 88 4.29 4.80 -4.14
N THR A 89 3.22 4.18 -3.61
CA THR A 89 2.30 3.32 -4.38
C THR A 89 1.71 4.05 -5.59
N ALA A 90 1.36 5.33 -5.45
CA ALA A 90 0.82 6.13 -6.55
C ALA A 90 1.80 6.23 -7.73
N GLU A 91 3.10 6.40 -7.45
CA GLU A 91 4.15 6.46 -8.48
C GLU A 91 4.40 5.10 -9.12
N VAL A 92 4.20 4.01 -8.37
CA VAL A 92 4.25 2.65 -8.93
C VAL A 92 3.13 2.46 -9.97
N TYR A 93 1.91 2.90 -9.66
CA TYR A 93 0.80 2.88 -10.63
C TYR A 93 1.07 3.79 -11.83
N GLU A 94 1.61 4.99 -11.61
CA GLU A 94 1.95 5.93 -12.68
C GLU A 94 3.02 5.34 -13.63
N ALA A 95 4.07 4.74 -13.07
CA ALA A 95 5.14 4.11 -13.84
C ALA A 95 4.68 2.90 -14.66
N ALA A 96 3.75 2.11 -14.14
CA ALA A 96 3.19 0.95 -14.82
C ALA A 96 2.22 1.32 -15.97
N GLY A 97 1.68 2.54 -15.93
CA GLY A 97 0.72 3.03 -16.92
C GLY A 97 -0.71 2.55 -16.70
N PRO A 98 -1.67 3.11 -17.45
CA PRO A 98 -3.08 2.84 -17.28
C PRO A 98 -3.43 1.38 -17.63
N GLY A 99 -4.25 0.77 -16.78
CA GLY A 99 -4.79 -0.57 -17.00
C GLY A 99 -3.86 -1.73 -16.59
N ALA A 100 -2.68 -1.45 -16.04
CA ALA A 100 -1.84 -2.51 -15.46
C ALA A 100 -2.52 -3.10 -14.21
N PRO A 101 -2.75 -4.41 -14.14
CA PRO A 101 -3.36 -5.02 -12.97
C PRO A 101 -2.33 -5.10 -11.83
N ASP A 102 -2.68 -4.56 -10.67
CA ASP A 102 -1.93 -4.68 -9.41
C ASP A 102 -0.39 -4.44 -9.53
N PRO A 103 0.08 -3.28 -10.04
CA PRO A 103 1.51 -3.05 -10.21
C PRO A 103 2.31 -3.17 -8.90
N PRO A 104 1.83 -2.68 -7.73
CA PRO A 104 2.56 -2.86 -6.48
C PRO A 104 2.70 -4.33 -6.07
N GLY A 105 1.65 -5.13 -6.19
CA GLY A 105 1.70 -6.55 -5.90
C GLY A 105 2.65 -7.29 -6.84
N ASN A 106 2.68 -6.92 -8.12
CA ASN A 106 3.60 -7.53 -9.09
C ASN A 106 5.07 -7.24 -8.74
N LEU A 107 5.41 -6.01 -8.33
CA LEU A 107 6.76 -5.69 -7.87
C LEU A 107 7.20 -6.54 -6.68
N LEU A 108 6.29 -6.76 -5.73
CA LEU A 108 6.58 -7.60 -4.56
C LEU A 108 6.71 -9.09 -4.93
N ARG A 109 5.90 -9.60 -5.86
CA ARG A 109 6.03 -10.97 -6.36
C ARG A 109 7.33 -11.20 -7.13
N GLU A 110 7.75 -10.22 -7.94
CA GLU A 110 9.07 -10.23 -8.59
C GLU A 110 10.19 -10.25 -7.54
N GLN A 111 10.09 -9.44 -6.49
CA GLN A 111 11.07 -9.43 -5.40
C GLN A 111 11.12 -10.77 -4.68
N LEU A 112 9.98 -11.40 -4.41
CA LEU A 112 9.92 -12.74 -3.80
C LEU A 112 10.51 -13.82 -4.70
N ALA A 113 10.40 -13.70 -6.02
CA ALA A 113 11.05 -14.63 -6.94
C ALA A 113 12.58 -14.58 -6.82
N ASN A 114 13.15 -13.41 -6.50
CA ASN A 114 14.58 -13.22 -6.26
C ASN A 114 15.01 -13.61 -4.82
N SER A 115 14.10 -13.48 -3.84
CA SER A 115 14.37 -13.71 -2.43
C SER A 115 13.15 -14.40 -1.75
N PRO A 116 12.91 -15.69 -2.01
CA PRO A 116 11.67 -16.37 -1.60
C PRO A 116 11.43 -16.42 -0.09
N ASP A 117 12.50 -16.39 0.70
CA ASP A 117 12.43 -16.51 2.16
C ASP A 117 12.43 -15.13 2.88
N ASP A 118 12.39 -14.01 2.14
CA ASP A 118 12.38 -12.70 2.75
C ASP A 118 11.05 -12.41 3.45
N VAL A 119 11.10 -12.39 4.78
CA VAL A 119 9.93 -12.19 5.65
C VAL A 119 9.32 -10.81 5.47
N ALA A 120 10.16 -9.79 5.27
CA ALA A 120 9.67 -8.41 5.13
C ALA A 120 8.90 -8.21 3.83
N VAL A 121 9.36 -8.83 2.73
CA VAL A 121 8.65 -8.81 1.44
C VAL A 121 7.34 -9.59 1.54
N ARG A 122 7.34 -10.79 2.16
CA ARG A 122 6.11 -11.56 2.39
C ARG A 122 5.08 -10.77 3.17
N GLN A 123 5.47 -10.14 4.27
CA GLN A 123 4.58 -9.29 5.08
C GLN A 123 4.11 -8.06 4.32
N CYS A 124 4.98 -7.45 3.50
CA CYS A 124 4.61 -6.30 2.68
C CYS A 124 3.56 -6.68 1.62
N LEU A 125 3.74 -7.82 0.94
CA LEU A 125 2.77 -8.32 -0.03
C LEU A 125 1.44 -8.71 0.64
N ALA A 126 1.48 -9.44 1.76
CA ALA A 126 0.28 -9.79 2.51
C ALA A 126 -0.51 -8.55 2.95
N ARG A 127 0.17 -7.52 3.45
CA ARG A 127 -0.46 -6.24 3.84
C ARG A 127 -1.06 -5.50 2.64
N HIS A 128 -0.39 -5.51 1.50
CA HIS A 128 -0.90 -4.92 0.27
C HIS A 128 -2.18 -5.64 -0.21
N LEU A 129 -2.17 -6.97 -0.24
CA LEU A 129 -3.33 -7.77 -0.61
C LEU A 129 -4.50 -7.59 0.36
N LEU A 130 -4.21 -7.55 1.67
CA LEU A 130 -5.23 -7.27 2.69
C LEU A 130 -5.86 -5.90 2.49
N GLY A 131 -5.06 -4.85 2.22
CA GLY A 131 -5.59 -3.52 1.93
C GLY A 131 -6.56 -3.51 0.74
N ILE A 132 -6.31 -4.31 -0.30
CA ILE A 132 -7.25 -4.45 -1.42
C ILE A 132 -8.55 -5.11 -0.97
N LEU A 133 -8.48 -6.17 -0.14
CA LEU A 133 -9.67 -6.83 0.38
C LEU A 133 -10.53 -5.87 1.23
N GLU A 134 -9.89 -5.10 2.10
CA GLU A 134 -10.54 -4.08 2.94
C GLU A 134 -11.19 -2.98 2.08
N ASP A 135 -10.48 -2.50 1.04
CA ASP A 135 -11.01 -1.50 0.10
C ASP A 135 -12.21 -2.03 -0.70
N ASP A 136 -12.18 -3.29 -1.12
CA ASP A 136 -13.28 -3.94 -1.85
C ASP A 136 -14.51 -4.18 -0.96
N ALA A 137 -14.31 -4.40 0.34
CA ALA A 137 -15.35 -4.68 1.33
C ALA A 137 -15.95 -3.43 1.99
N HIS A 138 -15.32 -2.24 1.87
CA HIS A 138 -15.69 -1.08 2.68
C HIS A 138 -17.12 -0.53 2.46
N HIS A 139 -17.79 -0.88 1.36
CA HIS A 139 -19.18 -0.55 1.09
C HIS A 139 -20.19 -1.67 1.43
N LEU A 140 -19.77 -2.75 2.08
CA LEU A 140 -20.69 -3.83 2.47
C LEU A 140 -21.82 -3.34 3.38
N SER A 141 -21.56 -2.36 4.25
CA SER A 141 -22.63 -1.74 5.07
C SER A 141 -23.73 -1.05 4.24
N GLU A 142 -23.44 -0.72 2.98
CA GLU A 142 -24.38 -0.18 2.00
C GLU A 142 -24.94 -1.27 1.07
N SER A 143 -24.76 -2.55 1.43
CA SER A 143 -25.12 -3.72 0.63
C SER A 143 -24.47 -3.70 -0.78
N ARG A 144 -23.19 -3.29 -0.83
CA ARG A 144 -22.39 -3.24 -2.05
C ARG A 144 -21.01 -3.82 -1.80
N TYR A 145 -20.58 -4.71 -2.67
CA TYR A 145 -19.21 -5.20 -2.73
C TYR A 145 -18.55 -4.68 -4.02
N LEU A 146 -17.37 -4.09 -3.93
CA LEU A 146 -16.74 -3.43 -5.07
C LEU A 146 -15.77 -4.33 -5.81
N GLY A 147 -15.30 -5.40 -5.19
CA GLY A 147 -14.29 -6.28 -5.73
C GLY A 147 -14.83 -7.42 -6.61
N ASP A 148 -13.90 -8.07 -7.27
CA ASP A 148 -14.14 -9.35 -7.94
C ASP A 148 -13.96 -10.48 -6.93
N VAL A 149 -15.03 -11.25 -6.70
CA VAL A 149 -15.07 -12.31 -5.69
C VAL A 149 -14.02 -13.38 -5.94
N ASP A 150 -13.90 -13.88 -7.17
CA ASP A 150 -12.96 -14.95 -7.53
C ASP A 150 -11.50 -14.47 -7.39
N LEU A 151 -11.25 -13.20 -7.68
CA LEU A 151 -9.93 -12.62 -7.51
C LEU A 151 -9.58 -12.45 -6.03
N ASN A 152 -10.56 -12.07 -5.21
CA ASN A 152 -10.37 -11.91 -3.77
C ASN A 152 -10.19 -13.24 -3.04
N GLU A 153 -10.86 -14.31 -3.47
CA GLU A 153 -10.56 -15.66 -2.98
C GLU A 153 -9.11 -16.07 -3.27
N ARG A 154 -8.59 -15.79 -4.46
CA ARG A 154 -7.18 -16.04 -4.80
C ARG A 154 -6.22 -15.23 -3.95
N ARG A 155 -6.53 -13.96 -3.66
CA ARG A 155 -5.73 -13.11 -2.74
C ARG A 155 -5.69 -13.67 -1.33
N LEU A 156 -6.82 -14.17 -0.83
CA LEU A 156 -6.87 -14.83 0.49
C LEU A 156 -6.00 -16.08 0.54
N ILE A 157 -6.01 -16.90 -0.51
CA ILE A 157 -5.14 -18.08 -0.61
C ILE A 157 -3.67 -17.64 -0.61
N GLU A 158 -3.32 -16.63 -1.41
CA GLU A 158 -1.95 -16.10 -1.47
C GLU A 158 -1.49 -15.57 -0.10
N ILE A 159 -2.34 -14.82 0.63
CA ILE A 159 -2.00 -14.35 1.99
C ILE A 159 -1.71 -15.53 2.93
N ARG A 160 -2.48 -16.61 2.85
CA ARG A 160 -2.26 -17.83 3.67
C ARG A 160 -0.94 -18.51 3.38
N GLU A 161 -0.51 -18.54 2.12
CA GLU A 161 0.76 -19.07 1.69
C GLU A 161 1.95 -18.18 2.11
N LEU A 162 1.78 -16.87 2.05
CA LEU A 162 2.78 -15.89 2.49
C LEU A 162 3.00 -15.93 4.00
N LEU A 163 1.94 -16.15 4.78
CA LEU A 163 1.91 -16.12 6.24
C LEU A 163 1.44 -17.47 6.78
N PRO A 164 2.32 -18.49 6.87
CA PRO A 164 1.91 -19.83 7.32
C PRO A 164 1.54 -19.89 8.80
N ASP A 165 2.02 -18.95 9.62
CA ASP A 165 1.66 -18.85 11.03
C ASP A 165 0.23 -18.33 11.16
N SER A 166 -0.66 -19.13 11.78
CA SER A 166 -2.06 -18.78 12.00
C SER A 166 -2.25 -17.62 12.99
N ASP A 167 -1.26 -17.41 13.86
CA ASP A 167 -1.31 -16.37 14.90
C ASP A 167 -0.78 -14.99 14.39
N ASP A 168 -0.33 -14.92 13.13
CA ASP A 168 0.09 -13.66 12.53
C ASP A 168 -1.11 -12.70 12.44
N PRO A 169 -1.01 -11.46 12.96
CA PRO A 169 -2.11 -10.51 12.96
C PRO A 169 -2.65 -10.17 11.56
N LEU A 170 -1.79 -10.13 10.54
CA LEU A 170 -2.23 -9.88 9.15
C LEU A 170 -3.04 -11.06 8.62
N ARG A 171 -2.64 -12.28 8.98
CA ARG A 171 -3.41 -13.48 8.62
C ARG A 171 -4.76 -13.51 9.30
N THR A 172 -4.82 -13.19 10.59
CA THR A 172 -6.07 -13.09 11.35
C THR A 172 -7.01 -12.04 10.72
N ALA A 173 -6.48 -10.89 10.33
CA ALA A 173 -7.26 -9.87 9.63
C ALA A 173 -7.77 -10.37 8.27
N ALA A 174 -6.93 -11.04 7.48
CA ALA A 174 -7.33 -11.61 6.19
C ALA A 174 -8.42 -12.70 6.33
N GLU A 175 -8.36 -13.54 7.37
CA GLU A 175 -9.41 -14.52 7.63
C GLU A 175 -10.77 -13.86 7.96
N ARG A 176 -10.75 -12.71 8.63
CA ARG A 176 -11.96 -11.92 8.87
C ARG A 176 -12.53 -11.38 7.55
N GLU A 177 -11.69 -10.82 6.67
CA GLU A 177 -12.14 -10.37 5.33
C GLU A 177 -12.67 -11.55 4.50
N GLY A 178 -12.06 -12.73 4.63
CA GLY A 178 -12.56 -13.95 4.01
C GLY A 178 -13.93 -14.37 4.51
N GLN A 179 -14.21 -14.22 5.80
CA GLN A 179 -15.54 -14.47 6.37
C GLN A 179 -16.58 -13.48 5.82
N LEU A 180 -16.23 -12.20 5.67
CA LEU A 180 -17.12 -11.21 5.07
C LEU A 180 -17.38 -11.49 3.59
N LEU A 181 -16.37 -11.90 2.83
CA LEU A 181 -16.51 -12.28 1.43
C LEU A 181 -17.46 -13.47 1.26
N TYR A 182 -17.31 -14.51 2.08
CA TYR A 182 -18.21 -15.68 2.09
C TYR A 182 -19.64 -15.28 2.47
N ALA A 183 -19.80 -14.47 3.51
CA ALA A 183 -21.10 -13.95 3.93
C ALA A 183 -21.78 -13.14 2.80
N TRP A 184 -21.00 -12.35 2.06
CA TRP A 184 -21.51 -11.63 0.90
C TRP A 184 -22.02 -12.55 -0.21
N GLN A 185 -21.31 -13.63 -0.52
CA GLN A 185 -21.75 -14.63 -1.51
C GLN A 185 -23.08 -15.28 -1.10
N GLU A 186 -23.23 -15.66 0.18
CA GLU A 186 -24.47 -16.22 0.70
C GLU A 186 -25.63 -15.21 0.70
N PHE A 187 -25.34 -13.95 1.07
CA PHE A 187 -26.30 -12.85 0.99
C PHE A 187 -26.82 -12.67 -0.45
N CYS A 188 -25.92 -12.63 -1.44
CA CYS A 188 -26.30 -12.51 -2.85
C CYS A 188 -27.18 -13.67 -3.35
N ALA A 189 -27.06 -14.84 -2.75
CA ALA A 189 -27.91 -16.01 -3.06
C ALA A 189 -29.26 -16.00 -2.30
N SER A 190 -29.41 -15.10 -1.33
CA SER A 190 -30.65 -14.97 -0.52
C SER A 190 -31.64 -14.02 -1.19
N ALA A 191 -32.83 -13.93 -0.59
CA ALA A 191 -33.88 -12.97 -1.00
C ALA A 191 -33.80 -11.64 -0.23
N GLU A 192 -32.85 -11.49 0.69
CA GLU A 192 -32.68 -10.28 1.49
C GLU A 192 -32.01 -9.16 0.70
N THR A 193 -32.31 -7.92 1.06
CA THR A 193 -31.84 -6.73 0.31
C THR A 193 -30.93 -5.82 1.13
N ASP A 194 -30.78 -6.11 2.43
CA ASP A 194 -29.91 -5.37 3.36
C ASP A 194 -28.90 -6.31 4.01
N PHE A 195 -27.61 -6.11 3.71
CA PHE A 195 -26.56 -6.99 4.18
C PHE A 195 -26.37 -6.94 5.71
N ASN A 196 -26.55 -5.77 6.34
CA ASN A 196 -26.43 -5.68 7.79
C ASN A 196 -27.53 -6.48 8.52
N SER A 197 -28.78 -6.43 8.02
CA SER A 197 -29.88 -7.23 8.54
C SER A 197 -29.62 -8.71 8.32
N TRP A 198 -29.12 -9.10 7.14
CA TRP A 198 -28.73 -10.46 6.85
C TRP A 198 -27.66 -10.97 7.81
N CYS A 199 -26.58 -10.19 8.03
CA CYS A 199 -25.52 -10.51 9.00
C CYS A 199 -26.09 -10.74 10.41
N ALA A 200 -27.00 -9.87 10.86
CA ALA A 200 -27.64 -10.01 12.18
C ALA A 200 -28.45 -11.32 12.30
N HIS A 201 -29.18 -11.72 11.26
CA HIS A 201 -29.94 -12.98 11.25
C HIS A 201 -29.04 -14.22 11.23
N HIS A 202 -27.83 -14.12 10.65
CA HIS A 202 -26.90 -15.25 10.47
C HIS A 202 -25.73 -15.25 11.48
N ASN A 203 -25.75 -14.34 12.49
CA ASN A 203 -24.68 -14.18 13.49
C ASN A 203 -23.31 -13.92 12.86
N VAL A 204 -23.26 -13.21 11.76
CA VAL A 204 -22.03 -12.71 11.14
C VAL A 204 -21.74 -11.33 11.72
N GLU A 205 -20.50 -11.07 12.13
CA GLU A 205 -20.09 -9.74 12.54
C GLU A 205 -20.11 -8.82 11.31
N PRO A 206 -20.94 -7.75 11.29
CA PRO A 206 -21.00 -6.87 10.15
C PRO A 206 -19.66 -6.12 9.98
N PRO A 207 -19.35 -5.66 8.75
CA PRO A 207 -18.16 -4.84 8.53
C PRO A 207 -18.18 -3.65 9.48
N ALA A 208 -17.04 -3.34 10.09
CA ALA A 208 -16.91 -2.15 10.92
C ALA A 208 -17.28 -0.96 10.04
N GLY A 209 -18.41 -0.32 10.33
CA GLY A 209 -18.89 0.82 9.56
C GLY A 209 -17.84 1.93 9.67
N ASN A 210 -17.07 2.13 8.63
CA ASN A 210 -16.31 3.34 8.46
C ASN A 210 -17.34 4.43 8.17
N ALA A 211 -17.83 5.08 9.24
CA ALA A 211 -18.56 6.31 9.10
C ALA A 211 -17.57 7.34 8.55
N TYR A 212 -17.41 7.37 7.24
CA TYR A 212 -16.83 8.53 6.58
C TYR A 212 -17.83 9.66 6.76
N TYR A 213 -17.68 10.41 7.85
CA TYR A 213 -18.36 11.68 7.99
C TYR A 213 -17.81 12.60 6.91
N TYR A 214 -18.55 12.75 5.83
CA TYR A 214 -18.44 13.93 5.01
C TYR A 214 -18.99 15.07 5.89
N GLU A 215 -18.12 15.72 6.65
CA GLU A 215 -18.41 17.02 7.21
C GLU A 215 -18.50 17.99 6.03
N ASN A 216 -19.73 18.43 5.75
CA ASN A 216 -20.04 19.48 4.79
C ASN A 216 -19.49 20.83 5.25
#